data_abf5e24262fc5a368e2af7d584bde4ce
#
_entry.id   abf5e24262fc5a368e2af7d584bde4ce
#
_cell.length_a   1.000
_cell.length_b   1.000
_cell.length_c   1.000
_cell.angle_alpha   90.00
_cell.angle_beta   90.00
_cell.angle_gamma   90.00
#
_symmetry.space_group_name_H-M   'P 1'
#
loop_
_entity.id
_entity.type
_entity.pdbx_description
1 polymer ?
#
loop_
_entity_poly.entity_id
_entity_poly.type
_entity_poly.pdbx_seq_one_letter_code
_entity_poly.pdbx_strand_id
1 'polypeptide(L)'
;MKRAHTKVDSRSWMTATLLVAVVLALSALPTLGAQAHGSTVVAIVNGSPIMQEDLDGQFDLQQQIYESKTNVLQKLISNKLLELAASKSGQSLDEYLRSQIDAKIGPPSEGELHGFYFAQRDRYQKSFSAAHEEVARDLRDAELQEARKEFAEKLRAEAKVAILLEAPRVPISTGDSPRRGAERAAITVTEFGDYQCPFCRGVQETLREVRERYGDKVAFVFKDYPLREIHPQAQDAAEAAACAREQGHFWELHDAMFASPSLTPDVLKGLAKKSGINVDQFERCLDAHKFAAHIDADREQGAKMGMSGTPAFNINGVVLTGAQPRAEFERIIDQELLHSKR
;
A
#
# COMPACT_ATOMS: atom_id res chain seq x y z
N MET A 1 -37.67 82.79 2.62
CA MET A 1 -38.17 81.43 2.44
C MET A 1 -37.48 80.80 1.23
N LYS A 2 -36.49 80.01 1.41
CA LYS A 2 -35.78 79.27 0.35
C LYS A 2 -35.88 77.78 0.65
N ARG A 3 -36.55 77.07 -0.24
CA ARG A 3 -36.63 75.57 -0.18
C ARG A 3 -35.31 74.98 -0.62
N ALA A 4 -34.72 74.10 0.21
CA ALA A 4 -33.58 73.30 -0.16
C ALA A 4 -34.08 72.01 -0.82
N HIS A 5 -33.62 71.77 -2.04
CA HIS A 5 -33.78 70.48 -2.72
C HIS A 5 -32.62 69.62 -2.40
N THR A 6 -32.83 68.55 -1.63
CA THR A 6 -31.84 67.49 -1.46
C THR A 6 -31.90 66.53 -2.65
N LYS A 7 -30.82 66.51 -3.46
CA LYS A 7 -30.64 65.49 -4.49
C LYS A 7 -30.30 64.15 -3.81
N VAL A 8 -31.18 63.19 -3.99
CA VAL A 8 -30.97 61.81 -3.61
C VAL A 8 -30.03 61.19 -4.67
N ASP A 9 -28.88 60.70 -4.22
CA ASP A 9 -27.81 60.11 -5.07
C ASP A 9 -28.28 58.71 -5.53
N SER A 10 -28.44 58.54 -6.84
CA SER A 10 -28.91 57.30 -7.50
C SER A 10 -27.93 56.13 -7.42
N ARG A 11 -26.75 56.32 -6.82
CA ARG A 11 -25.70 55.25 -6.68
C ARG A 11 -25.94 54.28 -5.54
N SER A 12 -26.78 54.63 -4.55
CA SER A 12 -27.02 53.80 -3.38
C SER A 12 -28.01 52.63 -3.63
N TRP A 13 -28.76 52.66 -4.73
CA TRP A 13 -29.76 51.64 -5.04
C TRP A 13 -29.23 50.49 -5.90
N MET A 14 -28.12 50.67 -6.59
CA MET A 14 -27.52 49.59 -7.41
C MET A 14 -26.80 48.55 -6.61
N THR A 15 -26.27 48.89 -5.42
CA THR A 15 -25.58 47.91 -4.56
C THR A 15 -26.53 47.03 -3.76
N ALA A 16 -27.71 47.52 -3.42
CA ALA A 16 -28.73 46.76 -2.70
C ALA A 16 -29.45 45.71 -3.59
N THR A 17 -29.62 46.03 -4.89
CA THR A 17 -30.26 45.13 -5.86
C THR A 17 -29.34 43.96 -6.27
N LEU A 18 -28.02 44.15 -6.29
CA LEU A 18 -27.10 43.06 -6.61
C LEU A 18 -26.97 42.02 -5.48
N LEU A 19 -27.06 42.46 -4.21
CA LEU A 19 -27.04 41.54 -3.05
C LEU A 19 -28.31 40.68 -2.94
N VAL A 20 -29.46 41.22 -3.31
CA VAL A 20 -30.74 40.47 -3.33
C VAL A 20 -30.80 39.47 -4.49
N ALA A 21 -30.18 39.79 -5.65
CA ALA A 21 -30.16 38.88 -6.81
C ALA A 21 -29.22 37.65 -6.55
N VAL A 22 -28.16 37.83 -5.78
CA VAL A 22 -27.24 36.69 -5.44
C VAL A 22 -27.88 35.76 -4.39
N VAL A 23 -28.66 36.29 -3.46
CA VAL A 23 -29.37 35.48 -2.45
C VAL A 23 -30.59 34.76 -3.07
N LEU A 24 -31.26 35.32 -4.08
CA LEU A 24 -32.38 34.65 -4.77
C LEU A 24 -31.92 33.59 -5.78
N ALA A 25 -30.69 33.66 -6.29
CA ALA A 25 -30.15 32.62 -7.16
C ALA A 25 -29.74 31.35 -6.39
N LEU A 26 -29.56 31.44 -5.07
CA LEU A 26 -29.27 30.30 -4.20
C LEU A 26 -30.52 29.52 -3.74
N SER A 27 -31.74 30.07 -3.98
CA SER A 27 -33.00 29.45 -3.55
C SER A 27 -33.74 28.67 -4.64
N ALA A 28 -33.20 28.57 -5.85
CA ALA A 28 -33.76 27.77 -6.95
C ALA A 28 -32.88 26.52 -7.23
N LEU A 29 -32.60 25.73 -6.19
CA LEU A 29 -32.09 24.37 -6.39
C LEU A 29 -33.31 23.46 -6.65
N PRO A 30 -33.30 22.66 -7.71
CA PRO A 30 -34.36 21.68 -7.92
C PRO A 30 -34.33 20.66 -6.80
N THR A 31 -35.46 20.46 -6.13
CA THR A 31 -35.68 19.32 -5.24
C THR A 31 -35.70 18.05 -6.08
N LEU A 32 -34.55 17.44 -6.26
CA LEU A 32 -34.43 16.07 -6.76
C LEU A 32 -34.49 15.15 -5.56
N GLY A 33 -35.68 14.60 -5.33
CA GLY A 33 -35.82 13.42 -4.49
C GLY A 33 -35.24 12.20 -5.21
N ALA A 34 -34.07 11.79 -4.81
CA ALA A 34 -33.54 10.43 -4.95
C ALA A 34 -32.47 10.26 -3.89
N GLN A 35 -32.58 9.24 -3.08
CA GLN A 35 -31.53 8.80 -2.18
C GLN A 35 -30.33 8.34 -3.02
N ALA A 36 -29.46 9.30 -3.38
CA ALA A 36 -28.12 9.02 -3.82
C ALA A 36 -27.21 9.21 -2.60
N HIS A 37 -26.26 8.33 -2.38
CA HIS A 37 -25.15 8.58 -1.50
C HIS A 37 -24.52 9.90 -1.97
N GLY A 38 -24.83 10.98 -1.25
CA GLY A 38 -24.61 12.34 -1.75
C GLY A 38 -23.12 12.65 -1.73
N SER A 39 -22.56 12.82 -2.91
CA SER A 39 -21.24 13.40 -3.08
C SER A 39 -21.25 14.84 -2.55
N THR A 40 -20.49 15.09 -1.49
CA THR A 40 -20.35 16.41 -0.88
C THR A 40 -19.39 17.25 -1.71
N VAL A 41 -19.78 18.48 -2.07
CA VAL A 41 -18.87 19.45 -2.69
C VAL A 41 -17.86 19.92 -1.62
N VAL A 42 -16.57 19.71 -1.86
CA VAL A 42 -15.48 20.08 -0.94
C VAL A 42 -14.79 21.38 -1.34
N ALA A 43 -14.87 21.78 -2.61
CA ALA A 43 -14.39 23.08 -3.08
C ALA A 43 -15.10 23.50 -4.36
N ILE A 44 -15.03 24.81 -4.70
CA ILE A 44 -15.53 25.36 -5.97
C ILE A 44 -14.42 26.23 -6.57
N VAL A 45 -14.02 25.92 -7.82
CA VAL A 45 -13.00 26.67 -8.56
C VAL A 45 -13.65 27.27 -9.81
N ASN A 46 -13.77 28.57 -9.86
CA ASN A 46 -14.43 29.30 -10.98
C ASN A 46 -15.81 28.74 -11.35
N GLY A 47 -16.59 28.33 -10.33
CA GLY A 47 -17.94 27.77 -10.52
C GLY A 47 -18.00 26.27 -10.79
N SER A 48 -16.86 25.60 -11.00
CA SER A 48 -16.77 24.13 -11.14
C SER A 48 -16.54 23.48 -9.79
N PRO A 49 -17.41 22.54 -9.33
CA PRO A 49 -17.27 21.88 -8.04
C PRO A 49 -16.14 20.84 -8.08
N ILE A 50 -15.44 20.70 -6.97
CA ILE A 50 -14.64 19.54 -6.60
C ILE A 50 -15.44 18.75 -5.59
N MET A 51 -15.66 17.48 -5.87
CA MET A 51 -16.51 16.61 -5.06
C MET A 51 -15.67 15.86 -4.02
N GLN A 52 -16.30 15.38 -2.95
CA GLN A 52 -15.64 14.51 -1.97
C GLN A 52 -15.07 13.24 -2.66
N GLU A 53 -15.77 12.72 -3.66
CA GLU A 53 -15.32 11.56 -4.43
C GLU A 53 -14.05 11.81 -5.25
N ASP A 54 -13.79 13.06 -5.68
CA ASP A 54 -12.52 13.43 -6.33
C ASP A 54 -11.36 13.36 -5.34
N LEU A 55 -11.60 13.69 -4.07
CA LEU A 55 -10.64 13.55 -2.97
C LEU A 55 -10.51 12.07 -2.55
N ASP A 56 -11.63 11.39 -2.38
CA ASP A 56 -11.66 9.98 -1.98
C ASP A 56 -11.15 9.06 -3.09
N GLY A 57 -11.23 9.50 -4.35
CA GLY A 57 -10.62 8.86 -5.51
C GLY A 57 -9.09 8.96 -5.54
N GLN A 58 -8.47 9.79 -4.69
CA GLN A 58 -7.03 9.83 -4.51
C GLN A 58 -6.60 8.63 -3.66
N PHE A 59 -6.32 7.50 -4.30
CA PHE A 59 -5.91 6.26 -3.61
C PHE A 59 -4.75 6.50 -2.65
N ASP A 60 -3.77 7.31 -3.02
CA ASP A 60 -2.61 7.64 -2.18
C ASP A 60 -3.03 8.27 -0.84
N LEU A 61 -4.01 9.17 -0.83
CA LEU A 61 -4.52 9.78 0.39
C LEU A 61 -5.22 8.74 1.28
N GLN A 62 -6.06 7.91 0.70
CA GLN A 62 -6.74 6.84 1.44
C GLN A 62 -5.76 5.82 2.01
N GLN A 63 -4.74 5.48 1.23
CA GLN A 63 -3.67 4.59 1.67
C GLN A 63 -2.89 5.19 2.85
N GLN A 64 -2.50 6.46 2.78
CA GLN A 64 -1.82 7.15 3.89
C GLN A 64 -2.66 7.21 5.16
N ILE A 65 -3.97 7.49 5.02
CA ILE A 65 -4.91 7.49 6.15
C ILE A 65 -5.02 6.08 6.77
N TYR A 66 -5.12 5.05 5.93
CA TYR A 66 -5.18 3.67 6.39
C TYR A 66 -3.89 3.26 7.12
N GLU A 67 -2.73 3.58 6.58
CA GLU A 67 -1.43 3.30 7.20
C GLU A 67 -1.29 4.00 8.55
N SER A 68 -1.67 5.29 8.63
CA SER A 68 -1.70 6.04 9.89
C SER A 68 -2.62 5.39 10.91
N LYS A 69 -3.84 4.99 10.52
CA LYS A 69 -4.78 4.28 11.39
C LYS A 69 -4.22 2.93 11.83
N THR A 70 -3.61 2.19 10.93
CA THR A 70 -3.00 0.89 11.21
C THR A 70 -1.88 1.03 12.24
N ASN A 71 -0.99 2.01 12.09
CA ASN A 71 0.10 2.26 13.03
C ASN A 71 -0.42 2.61 14.44
N VAL A 72 -1.45 3.44 14.54
CA VAL A 72 -2.11 3.74 15.81
C VAL A 72 -2.77 2.49 16.40
N LEU A 73 -3.48 1.72 15.57
CA LEU A 73 -4.14 0.47 16.00
C LEU A 73 -3.14 -0.56 16.54
N GLN A 74 -1.97 -0.71 15.91
CA GLN A 74 -0.92 -1.61 16.40
C GLN A 74 -0.46 -1.22 17.81
N LYS A 75 -0.25 0.07 18.08
CA LYS A 75 0.09 0.58 19.43
C LYS A 75 -1.03 0.29 20.43
N LEU A 76 -2.28 0.51 20.04
CA LEU A 76 -3.44 0.23 20.90
C LEU A 76 -3.57 -1.27 21.22
N ILE A 77 -3.33 -2.15 20.25
CA ILE A 77 -3.32 -3.60 20.45
C ILE A 77 -2.22 -3.98 21.44
N SER A 78 -0.99 -3.48 21.27
CA SER A 78 0.13 -3.74 22.19
C SER A 78 -0.20 -3.30 23.61
N ASN A 79 -0.71 -2.09 23.80
CA ASN A 79 -1.13 -1.60 25.11
C ASN A 79 -2.24 -2.47 25.71
N LYS A 80 -3.23 -2.87 24.90
CA LYS A 80 -4.33 -3.72 25.37
C LYS A 80 -3.85 -5.10 25.81
N LEU A 81 -2.88 -5.69 25.12
CA LEU A 81 -2.28 -6.96 25.50
C LEU A 81 -1.55 -6.86 26.84
N LEU A 82 -0.78 -5.77 27.06
CA LEU A 82 -0.10 -5.50 28.32
C LEU A 82 -1.10 -5.30 29.47
N GLU A 83 -2.17 -4.52 29.28
CA GLU A 83 -3.24 -4.32 30.25
C GLU A 83 -3.92 -5.65 30.62
N LEU A 84 -4.24 -6.49 29.63
CA LEU A 84 -4.87 -7.79 29.87
C LEU A 84 -3.94 -8.74 30.62
N ALA A 85 -2.65 -8.73 30.33
CA ALA A 85 -1.65 -9.53 31.03
C ALA A 85 -1.49 -9.06 32.48
N ALA A 86 -1.42 -7.75 32.73
CA ALA A 86 -1.38 -7.16 34.07
C ALA A 86 -2.63 -7.52 34.88
N SER A 87 -3.82 -7.33 34.29
CA SER A 87 -5.09 -7.69 34.94
C SER A 87 -5.18 -9.18 35.30
N LYS A 88 -4.69 -10.06 34.42
CA LYS A 88 -4.64 -11.51 34.67
C LYS A 88 -3.70 -11.87 35.82
N SER A 89 -2.66 -11.08 36.06
CA SER A 89 -1.73 -11.27 37.20
C SER A 89 -2.20 -10.60 38.48
N GLY A 90 -3.32 -9.88 38.46
CA GLY A 90 -3.83 -9.13 39.60
C GLY A 90 -3.03 -7.87 39.96
N GLN A 91 -2.22 -7.36 39.05
CA GLN A 91 -1.36 -6.19 39.21
C GLN A 91 -1.88 -5.00 38.40
N SER A 92 -1.53 -3.79 38.83
CA SER A 92 -1.63 -2.61 37.96
C SER A 92 -0.66 -2.73 36.78
N LEU A 93 -0.92 -2.02 35.68
CA LEU A 93 -0.03 -2.05 34.50
C LEU A 93 1.41 -1.64 34.86
N ASP A 94 1.56 -0.59 35.67
CA ASP A 94 2.88 -0.10 36.09
C ASP A 94 3.64 -1.09 36.97
N GLU A 95 2.96 -1.79 37.88
CA GLU A 95 3.57 -2.82 38.72
C GLU A 95 4.00 -4.02 37.87
N TYR A 96 3.13 -4.42 36.93
CA TYR A 96 3.38 -5.51 36.01
C TYR A 96 4.60 -5.22 35.11
N LEU A 97 4.63 -4.05 34.46
CA LEU A 97 5.76 -3.65 33.62
C LEU A 97 7.05 -3.57 34.40
N ARG A 98 7.04 -2.97 35.59
CA ARG A 98 8.22 -2.93 36.48
C ARG A 98 8.71 -4.31 36.81
N SER A 99 7.84 -5.23 37.20
CA SER A 99 8.25 -6.58 37.61
C SER A 99 8.70 -7.46 36.44
N GLN A 100 8.04 -7.34 35.29
CA GLN A 100 8.31 -8.21 34.14
C GLN A 100 9.43 -7.70 33.25
N ILE A 101 9.65 -6.40 33.16
CA ILE A 101 10.54 -5.77 32.19
C ILE A 101 11.56 -4.86 32.88
N ASP A 102 11.10 -3.76 33.53
CA ASP A 102 11.96 -2.65 33.92
C ASP A 102 13.03 -3.05 34.94
N ALA A 103 12.70 -3.96 35.86
CA ALA A 103 13.62 -4.48 36.85
C ALA A 103 14.71 -5.42 36.28
N LYS A 104 14.55 -5.93 35.06
CA LYS A 104 15.48 -6.82 34.38
C LYS A 104 16.52 -6.07 33.54
N ILE A 105 16.25 -4.78 33.27
CA ILE A 105 17.16 -3.93 32.50
C ILE A 105 18.02 -3.15 33.48
N GLY A 106 19.33 -3.43 33.45
CA GLY A 106 20.32 -2.72 34.29
C GLY A 106 20.51 -1.26 33.86
N PRO A 107 21.30 -0.48 34.58
CA PRO A 107 21.74 0.83 34.12
C PRO A 107 22.67 0.67 32.91
N PRO A 108 22.59 1.58 31.92
CA PRO A 108 23.50 1.55 30.77
C PRO A 108 24.96 1.70 31.22
N SER A 109 25.86 1.00 30.55
CA SER A 109 27.31 1.15 30.75
C SER A 109 27.84 2.44 30.10
N GLU A 110 29.01 2.91 30.55
CA GLU A 110 29.66 4.09 29.93
C GLU A 110 29.92 3.92 28.44
N GLY A 111 30.23 2.69 27.99
CA GLY A 111 30.43 2.39 26.57
C GLY A 111 29.15 2.57 25.74
N GLU A 112 28.01 2.11 26.26
CA GLU A 112 26.69 2.28 25.63
C GLU A 112 26.28 3.76 25.62
N LEU A 113 26.52 4.50 26.69
CA LEU A 113 26.29 5.95 26.77
C LEU A 113 27.11 6.70 25.71
N HIS A 114 28.39 6.37 25.56
CA HIS A 114 29.24 6.96 24.51
C HIS A 114 28.72 6.61 23.10
N GLY A 115 28.39 5.34 22.85
CA GLY A 115 27.85 4.89 21.56
C GLY A 115 26.57 5.62 21.19
N PHE A 116 25.63 5.70 22.12
CA PHE A 116 24.36 6.39 21.93
C PHE A 116 24.52 7.90 21.68
N TYR A 117 25.39 8.56 22.45
CA TYR A 117 25.72 9.97 22.25
C TYR A 117 26.30 10.22 20.85
N PHE A 118 27.27 9.41 20.40
CA PHE A 118 27.87 9.57 19.08
C PHE A 118 26.86 9.36 17.96
N ALA A 119 25.97 8.38 18.08
CA ALA A 119 24.92 8.11 17.09
C ALA A 119 23.90 9.25 16.97
N GLN A 120 23.72 10.06 18.04
CA GLN A 120 22.75 11.15 18.12
C GLN A 120 23.40 12.50 18.45
N ARG A 121 24.67 12.68 18.10
CA ARG A 121 25.46 13.86 18.47
C ARG A 121 24.80 15.19 18.11
N ASP A 122 24.17 15.27 16.96
CA ASP A 122 23.50 16.47 16.47
C ASP A 122 22.30 16.88 17.33
N ARG A 123 21.70 15.94 18.03
CA ARG A 123 20.57 16.19 18.96
C ARG A 123 21.04 16.91 20.22
N TYR A 124 22.22 16.54 20.76
CA TYR A 124 22.65 17.05 22.05
C TYR A 124 23.33 18.41 21.98
N GLN A 125 23.97 18.78 20.87
CA GLN A 125 24.64 20.07 20.61
C GLN A 125 25.57 20.55 21.73
N LYS A 126 26.11 19.65 22.56
CA LYS A 126 27.01 19.89 23.70
C LYS A 126 27.94 18.71 23.89
N SER A 127 29.03 18.87 24.65
CA SER A 127 29.97 17.80 24.92
C SER A 127 29.31 16.62 25.63
N PHE A 128 29.86 15.42 25.46
CA PHE A 128 29.37 14.23 26.17
C PHE A 128 29.31 14.44 27.68
N SER A 129 30.35 15.01 28.28
CA SER A 129 30.38 15.30 29.73
C SER A 129 29.24 16.22 30.19
N ALA A 130 28.87 17.21 29.34
CA ALA A 130 27.76 18.12 29.66
C ALA A 130 26.39 17.51 29.38
N ALA A 131 26.32 16.46 28.56
CA ALA A 131 25.08 15.78 28.18
C ALA A 131 24.88 14.46 28.95
N HIS A 132 25.84 14.01 29.72
CA HIS A 132 25.91 12.66 30.29
C HIS A 132 24.62 12.18 30.97
N GLU A 133 24.05 12.97 31.87
CA GLU A 133 22.79 12.59 32.57
C GLU A 133 21.58 12.55 31.60
N GLU A 134 21.57 13.44 30.59
CA GLU A 134 20.51 13.46 29.59
C GLU A 134 20.60 12.26 28.68
N VAL A 135 21.83 11.92 28.22
CA VAL A 135 22.12 10.73 27.44
C VAL A 135 21.74 9.46 28.20
N ALA A 136 22.05 9.40 29.49
CA ALA A 136 21.73 8.24 30.33
C ALA A 136 20.20 8.05 30.48
N ARG A 137 19.45 9.13 30.65
CA ARG A 137 17.98 9.06 30.67
C ARG A 137 17.42 8.62 29.31
N ASP A 138 17.86 9.28 28.24
CA ASP A 138 17.35 9.02 26.89
C ASP A 138 17.65 7.59 26.43
N LEU A 139 18.85 7.07 26.70
CA LEU A 139 19.21 5.68 26.41
C LEU A 139 18.37 4.71 27.25
N ARG A 140 18.24 4.97 28.55
CA ARG A 140 17.43 4.16 29.44
C ARG A 140 15.98 4.08 28.99
N ASP A 141 15.38 5.22 28.60
CA ASP A 141 14.02 5.28 28.08
C ASP A 141 13.89 4.52 26.77
N ALA A 142 14.88 4.60 25.87
CA ALA A 142 14.89 3.85 24.62
C ALA A 142 14.96 2.32 24.87
N GLU A 143 15.81 1.86 25.76
CA GLU A 143 15.91 0.45 26.14
C GLU A 143 14.62 -0.09 26.75
N LEU A 144 14.00 0.68 27.65
CA LEU A 144 12.72 0.32 28.24
C LEU A 144 11.60 0.24 27.20
N GLN A 145 11.55 1.19 26.26
CA GLN A 145 10.58 1.19 25.17
C GLN A 145 10.73 -0.04 24.26
N GLU A 146 11.97 -0.37 23.86
CA GLU A 146 12.21 -1.54 23.02
C GLU A 146 11.89 -2.85 23.76
N ALA A 147 12.29 -2.99 25.01
CA ALA A 147 11.97 -4.17 25.80
C ALA A 147 10.45 -4.36 26.03
N ARG A 148 9.72 -3.27 26.22
CA ARG A 148 8.24 -3.29 26.33
C ARG A 148 7.59 -3.68 25.01
N LYS A 149 8.13 -3.21 23.89
CA LYS A 149 7.68 -3.57 22.55
C LYS A 149 7.92 -5.07 22.28
N GLU A 150 9.12 -5.57 22.52
CA GLU A 150 9.44 -7.02 22.38
C GLU A 150 8.54 -7.88 23.25
N PHE A 151 8.26 -7.43 24.50
CA PHE A 151 7.37 -8.15 25.39
C PHE A 151 5.92 -8.16 24.88
N ALA A 152 5.43 -7.04 24.36
CA ALA A 152 4.11 -6.96 23.75
C ALA A 152 4.02 -7.86 22.48
N GLU A 153 5.08 -7.98 21.69
CA GLU A 153 5.14 -8.88 20.53
C GLU A 153 5.06 -10.36 20.95
N LYS A 154 5.71 -10.74 22.05
CA LYS A 154 5.58 -12.08 22.64
C LYS A 154 4.13 -12.37 23.08
N LEU A 155 3.51 -11.44 23.78
CA LEU A 155 2.10 -11.57 24.16
C LEU A 155 1.18 -11.66 22.95
N ARG A 156 1.50 -10.93 21.88
CA ARG A 156 0.74 -10.95 20.63
C ARG A 156 0.83 -12.31 19.92
N ALA A 157 1.99 -12.95 19.92
CA ALA A 157 2.19 -14.26 19.31
C ALA A 157 1.30 -15.35 19.96
N GLU A 158 0.99 -15.20 21.25
CA GLU A 158 0.14 -16.11 22.02
C GLU A 158 -1.36 -15.72 21.98
N ALA A 159 -1.67 -14.49 21.58
CA ALA A 159 -3.03 -13.94 21.62
C ALA A 159 -3.80 -14.20 20.32
N LYS A 160 -5.11 -14.33 20.42
CA LYS A 160 -6.01 -14.29 19.26
C LYS A 160 -6.40 -12.84 18.98
N VAL A 161 -5.72 -12.20 18.04
CA VAL A 161 -6.00 -10.83 17.61
C VAL A 161 -6.69 -10.84 16.26
N ALA A 162 -7.91 -10.30 16.17
CA ALA A 162 -8.61 -10.07 14.92
C ALA A 162 -8.61 -8.57 14.61
N ILE A 163 -8.05 -8.17 13.48
CA ILE A 163 -8.06 -6.78 13.00
C ILE A 163 -9.24 -6.64 12.04
N LEU A 164 -10.16 -5.71 12.35
CA LEU A 164 -11.37 -5.44 11.57
C LEU A 164 -11.29 -4.10 10.82
N LEU A 165 -10.14 -3.44 10.87
CA LEU A 165 -9.90 -2.21 10.10
C LEU A 165 -9.80 -2.60 8.61
N GLU A 166 -10.70 -2.05 7.80
CA GLU A 166 -10.73 -2.33 6.36
C GLU A 166 -9.70 -1.47 5.63
N ALA A 167 -8.92 -2.12 4.76
CA ALA A 167 -8.01 -1.43 3.85
C ALA A 167 -8.78 -0.79 2.69
N PRO A 168 -8.31 0.34 2.15
CA PRO A 168 -8.85 0.88 0.91
C PRO A 168 -8.67 -0.14 -0.20
N ARG A 169 -9.66 -0.19 -1.12
CA ARG A 169 -9.67 -1.17 -2.20
C ARG A 169 -9.65 -0.51 -3.56
N VAL A 170 -8.79 -1.00 -4.42
CA VAL A 170 -8.76 -0.66 -5.84
C VAL A 170 -9.21 -1.89 -6.62
N PRO A 171 -10.41 -1.88 -7.18
CA PRO A 171 -10.86 -2.99 -8.02
C PRO A 171 -10.04 -3.02 -9.30
N ILE A 172 -9.58 -4.22 -9.68
CA ILE A 172 -8.89 -4.45 -10.94
C ILE A 172 -9.57 -5.58 -11.72
N SER A 173 -9.48 -5.49 -13.05
CA SER A 173 -9.88 -6.61 -13.90
C SER A 173 -8.69 -7.54 -14.11
N THR A 174 -8.86 -8.82 -13.84
CA THR A 174 -7.87 -9.84 -14.20
C THR A 174 -8.07 -10.35 -15.64
N GLY A 175 -9.28 -10.16 -16.20
CA GLY A 175 -9.58 -10.54 -17.58
C GLY A 175 -9.11 -11.95 -17.94
N ASP A 176 -8.37 -12.04 -19.03
CA ASP A 176 -7.71 -13.24 -19.53
C ASP A 176 -6.24 -13.35 -19.09
N SER A 177 -5.81 -12.56 -18.09
CA SER A 177 -4.44 -12.61 -17.58
C SER A 177 -4.06 -14.01 -17.09
N PRO A 178 -2.79 -14.40 -17.23
CA PRO A 178 -2.32 -15.72 -16.79
C PRO A 178 -2.65 -15.99 -15.34
N ARG A 179 -3.27 -17.14 -15.08
CA ARG A 179 -3.73 -17.54 -13.75
C ARG A 179 -3.13 -18.88 -13.35
N ARG A 180 -2.64 -18.97 -12.11
CA ARG A 180 -2.14 -20.21 -11.48
C ARG A 180 -2.90 -20.43 -10.18
N GLY A 181 -3.40 -21.63 -9.95
CA GLY A 181 -4.22 -22.02 -8.78
C GLY A 181 -5.68 -22.30 -9.14
N ALA A 182 -6.52 -22.48 -8.13
CA ALA A 182 -7.92 -22.86 -8.34
C ALA A 182 -8.71 -21.75 -9.04
N GLU A 183 -9.55 -22.11 -9.99
CA GLU A 183 -10.38 -21.16 -10.75
C GLU A 183 -11.31 -20.35 -9.85
N ARG A 184 -11.87 -20.99 -8.82
CA ARG A 184 -12.79 -20.41 -7.85
C ARG A 184 -12.13 -20.13 -6.50
N ALA A 185 -10.83 -19.81 -6.49
CA ALA A 185 -10.16 -19.42 -5.26
C ALA A 185 -10.84 -18.21 -4.63
N ALA A 186 -11.01 -18.24 -3.30
CA ALA A 186 -11.62 -17.13 -2.56
C ALA A 186 -10.78 -15.86 -2.62
N ILE A 187 -9.47 -16.01 -2.76
CA ILE A 187 -8.52 -14.92 -2.82
C ILE A 187 -7.79 -14.95 -4.17
N THR A 188 -7.67 -13.80 -4.79
CA THR A 188 -6.82 -13.60 -5.96
C THR A 188 -5.69 -12.65 -5.59
N VAL A 189 -4.46 -13.10 -5.74
CA VAL A 189 -3.24 -12.30 -5.64
C VAL A 189 -2.80 -11.98 -7.06
N THR A 190 -2.94 -10.73 -7.48
CA THR A 190 -2.46 -10.25 -8.78
C THR A 190 -1.13 -9.55 -8.58
N GLU A 191 -0.07 -10.09 -9.18
CA GLU A 191 1.25 -9.45 -9.24
C GLU A 191 1.32 -8.59 -10.49
N PHE A 192 1.76 -7.33 -10.33
CA PHE A 192 2.25 -6.50 -11.42
C PHE A 192 3.77 -6.54 -11.38
N GLY A 193 4.36 -7.17 -12.39
CA GLY A 193 5.77 -7.53 -12.36
C GLY A 193 6.54 -7.09 -13.61
N ASP A 194 7.86 -7.08 -13.42
CA ASP A 194 8.86 -6.82 -14.45
C ASP A 194 9.93 -7.91 -14.36
N TYR A 195 10.13 -8.65 -15.45
CA TYR A 195 11.05 -9.79 -15.49
C TYR A 195 12.52 -9.40 -15.27
N GLN A 196 12.88 -8.15 -15.53
CA GLN A 196 14.23 -7.64 -15.31
C GLN A 196 14.43 -7.06 -13.90
N CYS A 197 13.34 -6.78 -13.17
CA CYS A 197 13.39 -6.22 -11.84
C CYS A 197 13.96 -7.22 -10.81
N PRO A 198 15.04 -6.88 -10.08
CA PRO A 198 15.62 -7.78 -9.08
C PRO A 198 14.68 -8.05 -7.90
N PHE A 199 13.82 -7.09 -7.54
CA PHE A 199 12.83 -7.24 -6.48
C PHE A 199 11.69 -8.18 -6.89
N CYS A 200 11.25 -8.15 -8.17
CA CYS A 200 10.29 -9.11 -8.70
C CYS A 200 10.86 -10.53 -8.70
N ARG A 201 12.13 -10.68 -9.04
CA ARG A 201 12.83 -11.96 -8.93
C ARG A 201 12.90 -12.44 -7.49
N GLY A 202 13.26 -11.55 -6.56
CA GLY A 202 13.43 -11.89 -5.13
C GLY A 202 12.15 -12.34 -4.45
N VAL A 203 10.98 -11.81 -4.87
CA VAL A 203 9.70 -12.14 -4.25
C VAL A 203 9.12 -13.48 -4.70
N GLN A 204 9.62 -14.09 -5.81
CA GLN A 204 9.05 -15.33 -6.36
C GLN A 204 9.08 -16.49 -5.36
N GLU A 205 10.12 -16.60 -4.54
CA GLU A 205 10.21 -17.62 -3.49
C GLU A 205 9.12 -17.39 -2.41
N THR A 206 8.94 -16.14 -1.98
CA THR A 206 7.84 -15.78 -1.06
C THR A 206 6.48 -16.17 -1.62
N LEU A 207 6.22 -15.88 -2.91
CA LEU A 207 4.96 -16.24 -3.57
C LEU A 207 4.78 -17.76 -3.68
N ARG A 208 5.88 -18.52 -3.89
CA ARG A 208 5.85 -19.97 -3.86
C ARG A 208 5.42 -20.50 -2.50
N GLU A 209 6.03 -19.99 -1.41
CA GLU A 209 5.68 -20.38 -0.04
C GLU A 209 4.23 -20.03 0.31
N VAL A 210 3.75 -18.86 -0.14
CA VAL A 210 2.33 -18.46 0.03
C VAL A 210 1.41 -19.44 -0.71
N ARG A 211 1.73 -19.82 -1.95
CA ARG A 211 0.95 -20.84 -2.69
C ARG A 211 0.88 -22.16 -1.96
N GLU A 212 2.00 -22.64 -1.44
CA GLU A 212 2.06 -23.91 -0.70
C GLU A 212 1.22 -23.87 0.59
N ARG A 213 1.26 -22.74 1.31
CA ARG A 213 0.51 -22.57 2.55
C ARG A 213 -1.01 -22.55 2.34
N TYR A 214 -1.47 -21.83 1.33
CA TYR A 214 -2.92 -21.58 1.16
C TYR A 214 -3.60 -22.53 0.16
N GLY A 215 -2.85 -23.18 -0.71
CA GLY A 215 -3.39 -24.15 -1.68
C GLY A 215 -4.52 -23.55 -2.52
N ASP A 216 -5.62 -24.27 -2.65
CA ASP A 216 -6.78 -23.90 -3.47
C ASP A 216 -7.55 -22.66 -2.98
N LYS A 217 -7.22 -22.11 -1.82
CA LYS A 217 -7.86 -20.89 -1.32
C LYS A 217 -7.37 -19.64 -2.03
N VAL A 218 -6.20 -19.70 -2.66
CA VAL A 218 -5.54 -18.55 -3.30
C VAL A 218 -5.20 -18.90 -4.75
N ALA A 219 -5.54 -18.01 -5.67
CA ALA A 219 -5.03 -18.01 -7.03
C ALA A 219 -4.12 -16.83 -7.28
N PHE A 220 -3.12 -17.03 -8.12
CA PHE A 220 -2.16 -16.02 -8.53
C PHE A 220 -2.41 -15.63 -9.99
N VAL A 221 -2.41 -14.33 -10.23
CA VAL A 221 -2.52 -13.74 -11.57
C VAL A 221 -1.30 -12.88 -11.80
N PHE A 222 -0.75 -12.93 -13.01
CA PHE A 222 0.36 -12.06 -13.38
C PHE A 222 -0.09 -11.03 -14.42
N LYS A 223 0.36 -9.79 -14.21
CA LYS A 223 0.21 -8.66 -15.12
C LYS A 223 1.56 -8.02 -15.38
N ASP A 224 1.78 -7.64 -16.63
CA ASP A 224 3.04 -7.05 -17.03
C ASP A 224 3.11 -5.55 -16.66
N TYR A 225 4.20 -5.17 -16.01
CA TYR A 225 4.50 -3.76 -15.72
C TYR A 225 5.98 -3.46 -16.00
N PRO A 226 6.42 -3.56 -17.28
CA PRO A 226 7.82 -3.33 -17.65
C PRO A 226 8.23 -1.87 -17.40
N LEU A 227 9.30 -1.67 -16.62
CA LEU A 227 9.90 -0.37 -16.30
C LEU A 227 10.88 0.02 -17.43
N ARG A 228 10.36 0.34 -18.60
CA ARG A 228 11.09 0.54 -19.87
C ARG A 228 12.21 1.56 -19.76
N GLU A 229 12.09 2.53 -18.84
CA GLU A 229 13.02 3.62 -18.64
C GLU A 229 14.34 3.17 -18.00
N ILE A 230 14.30 2.09 -17.21
CA ILE A 230 15.44 1.58 -16.45
C ILE A 230 15.76 0.11 -16.71
N HIS A 231 14.86 -0.63 -17.35
CA HIS A 231 14.99 -2.04 -17.67
C HIS A 231 14.84 -2.28 -19.18
N PRO A 232 15.92 -2.20 -19.97
CA PRO A 232 15.84 -2.21 -21.44
C PRO A 232 15.33 -3.50 -22.07
N GLN A 233 15.35 -4.63 -21.35
CA GLN A 233 14.85 -5.93 -21.83
C GLN A 233 13.46 -6.27 -21.29
N ALA A 234 12.89 -5.43 -20.42
CA ALA A 234 11.63 -5.75 -19.71
C ALA A 234 10.44 -5.85 -20.68
N GLN A 235 10.38 -4.98 -21.69
CA GLN A 235 9.31 -5.00 -22.68
C GLN A 235 9.35 -6.29 -23.52
N ASP A 236 10.51 -6.64 -24.04
CA ASP A 236 10.67 -7.85 -24.85
C ASP A 236 10.38 -9.11 -24.02
N ALA A 237 10.76 -9.12 -22.75
CA ALA A 237 10.46 -10.23 -21.84
C ALA A 237 8.96 -10.35 -21.56
N ALA A 238 8.25 -9.24 -21.36
CA ALA A 238 6.80 -9.21 -21.19
C ALA A 238 6.09 -9.74 -22.46
N GLU A 239 6.50 -9.28 -23.63
CA GLU A 239 5.96 -9.78 -24.91
C GLU A 239 6.27 -11.25 -25.11
N ALA A 240 7.46 -11.71 -24.71
CA ALA A 240 7.85 -13.13 -24.76
C ALA A 240 6.91 -14.00 -23.89
N ALA A 241 6.60 -13.56 -22.67
CA ALA A 241 5.65 -14.26 -21.80
C ALA A 241 4.26 -14.35 -22.43
N ALA A 242 3.78 -13.24 -23.02
CA ALA A 242 2.49 -13.20 -23.70
C ALA A 242 2.46 -14.10 -24.95
N CYS A 243 3.55 -14.15 -25.74
CA CYS A 243 3.69 -15.08 -26.87
C CYS A 243 3.72 -16.55 -26.42
N ALA A 244 4.34 -16.83 -25.27
CA ALA A 244 4.31 -18.17 -24.68
C ALA A 244 2.91 -18.57 -24.20
N ARG A 245 2.14 -17.63 -23.65
CA ARG A 245 0.75 -17.82 -23.25
C ARG A 245 -0.13 -18.30 -24.40
N GLU A 246 0.05 -17.75 -25.57
CA GLU A 246 -0.69 -18.14 -26.78
C GLU A 246 -0.49 -19.63 -27.13
N GLN A 247 0.63 -20.21 -26.73
CA GLN A 247 0.95 -21.62 -26.91
C GLN A 247 0.71 -22.48 -25.65
N GLY A 248 0.14 -21.91 -24.58
CA GLY A 248 -0.16 -22.60 -23.33
C GLY A 248 1.01 -22.80 -22.39
N HIS A 249 2.15 -22.12 -22.64
CA HIS A 249 3.41 -22.27 -21.89
C HIS A 249 3.82 -21.02 -21.12
N PHE A 250 2.84 -20.21 -20.69
CA PHE A 250 3.12 -18.97 -19.95
C PHE A 250 3.98 -19.20 -18.72
N TRP A 251 3.53 -20.09 -17.82
CA TRP A 251 4.17 -20.24 -16.51
C TRP A 251 5.55 -20.89 -16.60
N GLU A 252 5.77 -21.79 -17.56
CA GLU A 252 7.06 -22.41 -17.81
C GLU A 252 8.10 -21.35 -18.23
N LEU A 253 7.72 -20.45 -19.16
CA LEU A 253 8.61 -19.38 -19.58
C LEU A 253 8.75 -18.30 -18.52
N HIS A 254 7.68 -17.94 -17.81
CA HIS A 254 7.67 -16.99 -16.70
C HIS A 254 8.68 -17.42 -15.60
N ASP A 255 8.57 -18.65 -15.11
CA ASP A 255 9.45 -19.16 -14.08
C ASP A 255 10.92 -19.22 -14.57
N ALA A 256 11.12 -19.61 -15.84
CA ALA A 256 12.45 -19.66 -16.46
C ALA A 256 13.08 -18.26 -16.62
N MET A 257 12.31 -17.24 -16.98
CA MET A 257 12.79 -15.86 -17.11
C MET A 257 13.19 -15.27 -15.76
N PHE A 258 12.42 -15.48 -14.70
CA PHE A 258 12.80 -15.02 -13.36
C PHE A 258 14.03 -15.77 -12.82
N ALA A 259 14.27 -17.01 -13.23
CA ALA A 259 15.47 -17.75 -12.88
C ALA A 259 16.71 -17.36 -13.73
N SER A 260 16.53 -16.65 -14.84
CA SER A 260 17.61 -16.30 -15.75
C SER A 260 18.34 -15.01 -15.34
N PRO A 261 19.68 -14.98 -15.39
CA PRO A 261 20.44 -13.77 -15.12
C PRO A 261 20.38 -12.72 -16.24
N SER A 262 19.89 -13.10 -17.43
CA SER A 262 19.81 -12.24 -18.61
C SER A 262 18.58 -12.57 -19.42
N LEU A 263 18.04 -11.57 -20.13
CA LEU A 263 16.82 -11.67 -20.96
C LEU A 263 17.03 -11.10 -22.37
N THR A 264 18.27 -11.25 -22.91
CA THR A 264 18.53 -10.88 -24.31
C THR A 264 17.67 -11.72 -25.25
N PRO A 265 17.41 -11.27 -26.50
CA PRO A 265 16.60 -12.01 -27.47
C PRO A 265 17.04 -13.47 -27.67
N ASP A 266 18.35 -13.73 -27.74
CA ASP A 266 18.88 -15.10 -27.85
C ASP A 266 18.58 -15.94 -26.60
N VAL A 267 18.67 -15.33 -25.40
CA VAL A 267 18.34 -16.02 -24.16
C VAL A 267 16.85 -16.34 -24.11
N LEU A 268 15.97 -15.37 -24.43
CA LEU A 268 14.53 -15.58 -24.49
C LEU A 268 14.13 -16.71 -25.42
N LYS A 269 14.74 -16.74 -26.62
CA LYS A 269 14.56 -17.84 -27.59
C LYS A 269 15.04 -19.19 -27.04
N GLY A 270 16.18 -19.20 -26.35
CA GLY A 270 16.72 -20.40 -25.71
C GLY A 270 15.82 -20.93 -24.61
N LEU A 271 15.25 -20.02 -23.77
CA LEU A 271 14.30 -20.34 -22.72
C LEU A 271 12.99 -20.86 -23.31
N ALA A 272 12.44 -20.20 -24.34
CA ALA A 272 11.23 -20.63 -25.05
C ALA A 272 11.37 -22.06 -25.56
N LYS A 273 12.50 -22.38 -26.20
CA LYS A 273 12.78 -23.74 -26.71
C LYS A 273 12.79 -24.77 -25.56
N LYS A 274 13.43 -24.45 -24.44
CA LYS A 274 13.48 -25.33 -23.27
C LYS A 274 12.11 -25.52 -22.61
N SER A 275 11.24 -24.52 -22.69
CA SER A 275 9.87 -24.57 -22.19
C SER A 275 8.89 -25.29 -23.12
N GLY A 276 9.34 -25.89 -24.20
CA GLY A 276 8.48 -26.65 -25.14
C GLY A 276 7.71 -25.78 -26.14
N ILE A 277 8.06 -24.52 -26.26
CA ILE A 277 7.41 -23.54 -27.14
C ILE A 277 7.90 -23.73 -28.61
N ASN A 278 6.99 -23.64 -29.56
CA ASN A 278 7.34 -23.59 -30.98
C ASN A 278 8.07 -22.27 -31.30
N VAL A 279 9.38 -22.35 -31.53
CA VAL A 279 10.25 -21.19 -31.67
C VAL A 279 9.89 -20.31 -32.85
N ASP A 280 9.51 -20.91 -33.99
CA ASP A 280 9.17 -20.14 -35.20
C ASP A 280 7.88 -19.32 -35.02
N GLN A 281 6.89 -19.84 -34.28
CA GLN A 281 5.68 -19.10 -33.94
C GLN A 281 5.99 -18.02 -32.93
N PHE A 282 6.82 -18.32 -31.93
CA PHE A 282 7.25 -17.42 -30.91
C PHE A 282 8.00 -16.20 -31.46
N GLU A 283 8.97 -16.42 -32.37
CA GLU A 283 9.72 -15.35 -33.05
C GLU A 283 8.79 -14.45 -33.86
N ARG A 284 7.91 -15.05 -34.68
CA ARG A 284 6.93 -14.24 -35.45
C ARG A 284 6.01 -13.41 -34.55
N CYS A 285 5.63 -13.94 -33.40
CA CYS A 285 4.80 -13.21 -32.42
C CYS A 285 5.56 -12.01 -31.81
N LEU A 286 6.84 -12.20 -31.44
CA LEU A 286 7.71 -11.15 -30.94
C LEU A 286 8.01 -10.08 -31.99
N ASP A 287 8.42 -10.48 -33.21
CA ASP A 287 8.74 -9.56 -34.31
C ASP A 287 7.53 -8.69 -34.70
N ALA A 288 6.33 -9.22 -34.55
CA ALA A 288 5.10 -8.50 -34.81
C ALA A 288 4.64 -7.60 -33.62
N HIS A 289 5.34 -7.60 -32.52
CA HIS A 289 4.91 -6.92 -31.25
C HIS A 289 3.44 -7.17 -30.92
N LYS A 290 2.99 -8.42 -31.09
CA LYS A 290 1.56 -8.80 -31.07
C LYS A 290 0.85 -8.41 -29.80
N PHE A 291 1.55 -8.42 -28.67
CA PHE A 291 0.99 -8.17 -27.36
C PHE A 291 1.38 -6.83 -26.72
N ALA A 292 2.05 -5.92 -27.45
CA ALA A 292 2.47 -4.62 -26.93
C ALA A 292 1.30 -3.83 -26.35
N ALA A 293 0.15 -3.77 -27.04
CA ALA A 293 -1.04 -3.07 -26.57
C ALA A 293 -1.67 -3.71 -25.30
N HIS A 294 -1.56 -5.04 -25.15
CA HIS A 294 -2.01 -5.74 -23.94
C HIS A 294 -1.15 -5.36 -22.73
N ILE A 295 0.16 -5.32 -22.91
CA ILE A 295 1.12 -4.92 -21.89
C ILE A 295 0.93 -3.45 -21.50
N ASP A 296 0.65 -2.56 -22.48
CA ASP A 296 0.31 -1.17 -22.22
C ASP A 296 -0.97 -1.03 -21.37
N ALA A 297 -1.98 -1.85 -21.64
CA ALA A 297 -3.22 -1.86 -20.86
C ALA A 297 -2.98 -2.35 -19.41
N ASP A 298 -2.11 -3.34 -19.19
CA ASP A 298 -1.71 -3.78 -17.87
C ASP A 298 -0.94 -2.69 -17.13
N ARG A 299 0.01 -2.00 -17.79
CA ARG A 299 0.72 -0.84 -17.22
C ARG A 299 -0.25 0.28 -16.84
N GLU A 300 -1.21 0.61 -17.70
CA GLU A 300 -2.22 1.63 -17.40
C GLU A 300 -3.06 1.25 -16.17
N GLN A 301 -3.44 -0.02 -16.04
CA GLN A 301 -4.19 -0.50 -14.88
C GLN A 301 -3.35 -0.40 -13.60
N GLY A 302 -2.07 -0.77 -13.64
CA GLY A 302 -1.14 -0.59 -12.51
C GLY A 302 -0.95 0.88 -12.15
N ALA A 303 -0.80 1.77 -13.13
CA ALA A 303 -0.69 3.21 -12.89
C ALA A 303 -1.94 3.78 -12.20
N LYS A 304 -3.15 3.33 -12.56
CA LYS A 304 -4.42 3.69 -11.89
C LYS A 304 -4.50 3.20 -10.45
N MET A 305 -3.71 2.19 -10.08
CA MET A 305 -3.55 1.74 -8.70
C MET A 305 -2.55 2.59 -7.88
N GLY A 306 -1.96 3.62 -8.47
CA GLY A 306 -0.91 4.42 -7.83
C GLY A 306 0.47 3.77 -7.86
N MET A 307 0.72 2.79 -8.73
CA MET A 307 2.01 2.11 -8.80
C MET A 307 3.10 3.03 -9.35
N SER A 308 4.23 3.11 -8.65
CA SER A 308 5.45 3.81 -9.06
C SER A 308 6.63 2.86 -9.33
N GLY A 309 6.45 1.55 -9.16
CA GLY A 309 7.50 0.55 -9.33
C GLY A 309 6.99 -0.89 -9.17
N THR A 310 7.89 -1.85 -9.34
CA THR A 310 7.60 -3.29 -9.27
C THR A 310 8.48 -3.98 -8.21
N PRO A 311 7.99 -5.10 -7.63
CA PRO A 311 6.66 -5.65 -7.79
C PRO A 311 5.60 -4.82 -7.06
N ALA A 312 4.34 -4.89 -7.50
CA ALA A 312 3.21 -4.50 -6.68
C ALA A 312 2.10 -5.55 -6.81
N PHE A 313 1.26 -5.64 -5.79
CA PHE A 313 0.25 -6.68 -5.71
C PHE A 313 -1.12 -6.07 -5.46
N ASN A 314 -2.14 -6.70 -6.01
CA ASN A 314 -3.52 -6.47 -5.65
C ASN A 314 -4.09 -7.78 -5.10
N ILE A 315 -4.47 -7.78 -3.83
CA ILE A 315 -5.03 -8.95 -3.13
C ILE A 315 -6.50 -8.67 -2.86
N ASN A 316 -7.40 -9.17 -3.71
CA ASN A 316 -8.85 -8.87 -3.65
C ASN A 316 -9.17 -7.36 -3.55
N GLY A 317 -8.39 -6.51 -4.20
CA GLY A 317 -8.54 -5.06 -4.15
C GLY A 317 -7.58 -4.36 -3.18
N VAL A 318 -7.03 -5.05 -2.19
CA VAL A 318 -6.02 -4.48 -1.27
C VAL A 318 -4.68 -4.37 -1.99
N VAL A 319 -4.12 -3.17 -2.05
CA VAL A 319 -2.82 -2.92 -2.71
C VAL A 319 -1.68 -3.16 -1.72
N LEU A 320 -0.67 -3.90 -2.16
CA LEU A 320 0.57 -4.15 -1.43
C LEU A 320 1.75 -3.82 -2.34
N THR A 321 2.57 -2.85 -1.98
CA THR A 321 3.67 -2.36 -2.81
C THR A 321 5.02 -2.94 -2.39
N GLY A 322 5.87 -3.24 -3.37
CA GLY A 322 7.22 -3.75 -3.16
C GLY A 322 7.30 -5.24 -2.83
N ALA A 323 8.54 -5.74 -2.77
CA ALA A 323 8.84 -7.12 -2.36
C ALA A 323 8.70 -7.25 -0.83
N GLN A 324 7.50 -7.49 -0.36
CA GLN A 324 7.18 -7.61 1.06
C GLN A 324 7.50 -9.00 1.61
N PRO A 325 7.79 -9.12 2.93
CA PRO A 325 7.95 -10.40 3.59
C PRO A 325 6.67 -11.24 3.53
N ARG A 326 6.82 -12.57 3.56
CA ARG A 326 5.71 -13.54 3.56
C ARG A 326 4.60 -13.19 4.57
N ALA A 327 4.96 -12.75 5.77
CA ALA A 327 4.03 -12.41 6.83
C ALA A 327 3.01 -11.32 6.43
N GLU A 328 3.38 -10.38 5.54
CA GLU A 328 2.46 -9.35 5.06
C GLU A 328 1.43 -9.89 4.07
N PHE A 329 1.85 -10.80 3.18
CA PHE A 329 0.91 -11.52 2.30
C PHE A 329 -0.06 -12.34 3.15
N GLU A 330 0.45 -13.11 4.10
CA GLU A 330 -0.37 -13.94 4.99
C GLU A 330 -1.36 -13.10 5.79
N ARG A 331 -0.93 -11.96 6.32
CA ARG A 331 -1.79 -11.04 7.07
C ARG A 331 -2.98 -10.57 6.23
N ILE A 332 -2.73 -10.13 4.99
CA ILE A 332 -3.80 -9.66 4.10
C ILE A 332 -4.71 -10.83 3.68
N ILE A 333 -4.12 -11.95 3.26
CA ILE A 333 -4.88 -13.13 2.83
C ILE A 333 -5.78 -13.66 3.95
N ASP A 334 -5.26 -13.75 5.18
CA ASP A 334 -6.04 -14.21 6.33
C ASP A 334 -7.20 -13.26 6.65
N GLN A 335 -6.99 -11.94 6.55
CA GLN A 335 -8.05 -10.94 6.69
C GLN A 335 -9.13 -11.10 5.61
N GLU A 336 -8.72 -11.25 4.36
CA GLU A 336 -9.65 -11.44 3.24
C GLU A 336 -10.44 -12.75 3.34
N LEU A 337 -9.81 -13.83 3.80
CA LEU A 337 -10.49 -15.10 4.07
C LEU A 337 -11.51 -15.00 5.21
N LEU A 338 -11.32 -14.10 6.17
CA LEU A 338 -12.31 -13.80 7.20
C LEU A 338 -13.50 -13.02 6.64
N HIS A 339 -13.24 -12.08 5.74
CA HIS A 339 -14.30 -11.30 5.06
C HIS A 339 -15.14 -12.16 4.11
N SER A 340 -14.53 -13.07 3.36
CA SER A 340 -15.24 -13.94 2.40
C SER A 340 -16.22 -14.95 3.05
N LYS A 341 -16.15 -15.12 4.38
CA LYS A 341 -17.04 -16.00 5.15
C LYS A 341 -18.24 -15.28 5.77
N ARG A 342 -18.31 -13.96 5.62
CA ARG A 342 -19.43 -13.12 6.08
C ARG A 342 -20.40 -12.88 4.95
#